data_849016b18d56b43dae349d0b0f0b9636
#
_entry.id   849016b18d56b43dae349d0b0f0b9636
#
_cell.length_a   1.000
_cell.length_b   1.000
_cell.length_c   1.000
_cell.angle_alpha   90.00
_cell.angle_beta   90.00
_cell.angle_gamma   90.00
#
_symmetry.space_group_name_H-M   'P 1'
#
loop_
_entity.id
_entity.type
_entity.pdbx_description
1 polymer ?
#
loop_
_entity_poly.entity_id
_entity_poly.type
_entity_poly.pdbx_seq_one_letter_code
_entity_poly.pdbx_strand_id
1 'polypeptide(L)'
;GKSRLAAWMLIVNALQADRGHVFYVAPTQGQARDIMWSTLLELGHPVIAGSHINNLQIKLVNGATISLKGADRPETMRGVSLKFLVLDEYADMKPDVFEQILRPALADQKGCAMFIGTPMGRNHFYELYKYAELDDDPTYKAWHFTSYDNPLLDPSEIDIAKRSMSSY
;
A
#
# COMPACT_ATOMS: atom_id res chain seq x y z
N GLY A 1 0.17 -9.47 -9.03
CA GLY A 1 -0.93 -8.74 -8.53
C GLY A 1 -0.60 -7.51 -7.71
N LYS A 2 -1.52 -7.16 -6.83
CA LYS A 2 -1.53 -5.91 -6.02
C LYS A 2 -0.21 -5.63 -5.30
N SER A 3 0.34 -6.62 -4.59
CA SER A 3 1.55 -6.43 -3.78
C SER A 3 2.78 -6.12 -4.64
N ARG A 4 2.90 -6.74 -5.82
CA ARG A 4 4.02 -6.47 -6.74
C ARG A 4 3.92 -5.06 -7.35
N LEU A 5 2.72 -4.61 -7.67
CA LEU A 5 2.48 -3.22 -8.08
C LEU A 5 2.84 -2.23 -6.95
N ALA A 6 2.39 -2.52 -5.71
CA ALA A 6 2.71 -1.69 -4.56
C ALA A 6 4.23 -1.58 -4.33
N ALA A 7 4.95 -2.70 -4.41
CA ALA A 7 6.42 -2.70 -4.29
C ALA A 7 7.09 -1.84 -5.36
N TRP A 8 6.62 -1.95 -6.61
CA TRP A 8 7.14 -1.15 -7.72
C TRP A 8 6.88 0.33 -7.51
N MET A 9 5.66 0.69 -7.11
CA MET A 9 5.30 2.09 -6.81
C MET A 9 6.12 2.68 -5.65
N LEU A 10 6.40 1.89 -4.61
CA LEU A 10 7.27 2.31 -3.50
C LEU A 10 8.69 2.61 -3.98
N ILE A 11 9.28 1.73 -4.78
CA ILE A 11 10.64 1.90 -5.31
C ILE A 11 10.71 3.14 -6.23
N VAL A 12 9.79 3.27 -7.17
CA VAL A 12 9.77 4.40 -8.13
C VAL A 12 9.60 5.73 -7.40
N ASN A 13 8.65 5.82 -6.46
CA ASN A 13 8.43 7.05 -5.71
C ASN A 13 9.60 7.36 -4.75
N ALA A 14 10.23 6.34 -4.16
CA ALA A 14 11.42 6.53 -3.34
C ALA A 14 12.61 7.04 -4.17
N LEU A 15 12.81 6.53 -5.38
CA LEU A 15 13.85 7.02 -6.29
C LEU A 15 13.65 8.49 -6.70
N GLN A 16 12.39 8.95 -6.78
CA GLN A 16 12.06 10.34 -7.07
C GLN A 16 12.11 11.27 -5.85
N ALA A 17 12.23 10.71 -4.66
CA ALA A 17 12.05 11.43 -3.39
C ALA A 17 13.33 12.04 -2.82
N ASP A 18 14.47 11.95 -3.46
CA ASP A 18 15.80 12.37 -3.02
C ASP A 18 15.95 12.51 -1.48
N ARG A 19 16.49 11.47 -0.82
CA ARG A 19 16.60 11.35 0.66
C ARG A 19 15.28 11.39 1.43
N GLY A 20 14.13 11.29 0.74
CA GLY A 20 12.81 11.28 1.36
C GLY A 20 12.44 9.93 1.95
N HIS A 21 11.27 9.90 2.58
CA HIS A 21 10.70 8.70 3.18
C HIS A 21 9.44 8.26 2.44
N VAL A 22 9.31 6.96 2.24
CA VAL A 22 8.08 6.32 1.79
C VAL A 22 7.72 5.17 2.73
N PHE A 23 6.44 4.99 2.99
CA PHE A 23 5.93 3.92 3.86
C PHE A 23 5.08 2.92 3.08
N TYR A 24 5.25 1.66 3.43
CA TYR A 24 4.27 0.62 3.21
C TYR A 24 3.64 0.25 4.54
N VAL A 25 2.33 0.35 4.63
CA VAL A 25 1.57 0.10 5.86
C VAL A 25 0.61 -1.05 5.61
N ALA A 26 0.71 -2.10 6.43
CA ALA A 26 -0.25 -3.20 6.51
C ALA A 26 -1.00 -3.15 7.85
N PRO A 27 -2.05 -3.94 8.08
CA PRO A 27 -2.77 -3.96 9.34
C PRO A 27 -1.87 -4.24 10.54
N THR A 28 -0.89 -5.14 10.37
CA THR A 28 0.14 -5.41 11.39
C THR A 28 1.55 -5.34 10.80
N GLN A 29 2.53 -5.07 11.66
CA GLN A 29 3.93 -5.03 11.26
C GLN A 29 4.43 -6.40 10.75
N GLY A 30 3.95 -7.51 11.34
CA GLY A 30 4.25 -8.86 10.88
C GLY A 30 3.76 -9.09 9.45
N GLN A 31 2.52 -8.72 9.15
CA GLN A 31 1.96 -8.79 7.79
C GLN A 31 2.75 -7.93 6.81
N ALA A 32 3.12 -6.69 7.21
CA ALA A 32 3.93 -5.82 6.36
C ALA A 32 5.25 -6.50 5.96
N ARG A 33 5.94 -7.11 6.91
CA ARG A 33 7.17 -7.85 6.65
C ARG A 33 6.94 -9.04 5.72
N ASP A 34 5.98 -9.89 6.06
CA ASP A 34 5.76 -11.15 5.36
C ASP A 34 5.29 -10.95 3.92
N ILE A 35 4.50 -9.90 3.66
CA ILE A 35 3.99 -9.57 2.32
C ILE A 35 5.05 -8.86 1.47
N MET A 36 5.78 -7.90 2.04
CA MET A 36 6.47 -6.89 1.22
C MET A 36 7.99 -6.98 1.27
N TRP A 37 8.59 -7.49 2.35
CA TRP A 37 10.04 -7.43 2.55
C TRP A 37 10.83 -8.10 1.42
N SER A 38 10.55 -9.37 1.15
CA SER A 38 11.24 -10.14 0.11
C SER A 38 10.98 -9.58 -1.28
N THR A 39 9.76 -9.11 -1.55
CA THR A 39 9.39 -8.54 -2.84
C THR A 39 10.15 -7.23 -3.12
N LEU A 40 10.33 -6.38 -2.11
CA LEU A 40 11.13 -5.16 -2.25
C LEU A 40 12.61 -5.45 -2.46
N LEU A 41 13.17 -6.44 -1.76
CA LEU A 41 14.56 -6.85 -1.95
C LEU A 41 14.80 -7.41 -3.35
N GLU A 42 13.87 -8.23 -3.84
CA GLU A 42 13.94 -8.80 -5.20
C GLU A 42 13.87 -7.71 -6.28
N LEU A 43 12.81 -6.88 -6.23
CA LEU A 43 12.57 -5.87 -7.28
C LEU A 43 13.53 -4.68 -7.19
N GLY A 44 13.92 -4.31 -5.98
CA GLY A 44 14.76 -3.14 -5.73
C GLY A 44 16.26 -3.42 -5.77
N HIS A 45 16.66 -4.68 -5.94
CA HIS A 45 18.08 -5.10 -5.86
C HIS A 45 19.06 -4.16 -6.54
N PRO A 46 18.83 -3.65 -7.77
CA PRO A 46 19.78 -2.79 -8.47
C PRO A 46 19.95 -1.40 -7.83
N VAL A 47 19.02 -0.96 -7.01
CA VAL A 47 18.98 0.41 -6.45
C VAL A 47 19.04 0.43 -4.92
N ILE A 48 19.16 -0.72 -4.26
CA ILE A 48 19.27 -0.83 -2.80
C ILE A 48 20.72 -0.61 -2.38
N ALA A 49 20.94 0.37 -1.51
CA ALA A 49 22.24 0.63 -0.88
C ALA A 49 22.42 -0.17 0.43
N GLY A 50 21.33 -0.50 1.11
CA GLY A 50 21.36 -1.29 2.35
C GLY A 50 19.96 -1.63 2.86
N SER A 51 19.89 -2.62 3.74
CA SER A 51 18.63 -3.02 4.37
C SER A 51 18.85 -3.45 5.82
N HIS A 52 17.86 -3.16 6.67
CA HIS A 52 17.85 -3.48 8.09
C HIS A 52 16.55 -4.20 8.45
N ILE A 53 16.59 -5.51 8.54
CA ILE A 53 15.41 -6.35 8.78
C ILE A 53 14.78 -6.09 10.16
N ASN A 54 15.56 -5.79 11.18
CA ASN A 54 15.02 -5.52 12.52
C ASN A 54 14.19 -4.25 12.57
N ASN A 55 14.55 -3.25 11.78
CA ASN A 55 13.84 -1.98 11.66
C ASN A 55 12.86 -1.96 10.49
N LEU A 56 12.85 -3.01 9.67
CA LEU A 56 12.08 -3.11 8.43
C LEU A 56 12.28 -1.89 7.53
N GLN A 57 13.54 -1.52 7.31
CA GLN A 57 13.94 -0.38 6.51
C GLN A 57 14.89 -0.78 5.39
N ILE A 58 14.65 -0.21 4.21
CA ILE A 58 15.48 -0.36 3.02
C ILE A 58 15.94 1.02 2.58
N LYS A 59 17.25 1.20 2.46
CA LYS A 59 17.86 2.45 2.00
C LYS A 59 18.24 2.31 0.53
N LEU A 60 17.86 3.29 -0.28
CA LEU A 60 18.19 3.34 -1.69
C LEU A 60 19.45 4.16 -1.96
N VAL A 61 20.03 3.98 -3.15
CA VAL A 61 21.26 4.66 -3.59
C VAL A 61 21.16 6.19 -3.62
N ASN A 62 19.95 6.76 -3.78
CA ASN A 62 19.70 8.19 -3.71
C ASN A 62 19.50 8.72 -2.26
N GLY A 63 19.68 7.87 -1.26
CA GLY A 63 19.49 8.19 0.15
C GLY A 63 18.05 8.12 0.66
N ALA A 64 17.06 7.83 -0.19
CA ALA A 64 15.69 7.62 0.24
C ALA A 64 15.54 6.34 1.06
N THR A 65 14.53 6.30 1.92
CA THR A 65 14.24 5.17 2.80
C THR A 65 12.83 4.67 2.58
N ILE A 66 12.70 3.36 2.36
CA ILE A 66 11.43 2.65 2.35
C ILE A 66 11.29 1.96 3.71
N SER A 67 10.21 2.23 4.44
CA SER A 67 9.94 1.59 5.74
C SER A 67 8.63 0.83 5.71
N LEU A 68 8.65 -0.38 6.27
CA LEU A 68 7.45 -1.21 6.46
C LEU A 68 6.90 -0.99 7.86
N LYS A 69 5.61 -0.69 7.95
CA LYS A 69 4.93 -0.31 9.20
C LYS A 69 3.65 -1.13 9.39
N GLY A 70 3.23 -1.26 10.64
CA GLY A 70 1.94 -1.81 11.00
C GLY A 70 1.00 -0.74 11.52
N ALA A 71 -0.25 -0.76 11.07
CA ALA A 71 -1.31 0.11 11.60
C ALA A 71 -1.65 -0.17 13.08
N ASP A 72 -1.27 -1.35 13.57
CA ASP A 72 -1.35 -1.75 14.98
C ASP A 72 -0.40 -0.98 15.91
N ARG A 73 0.61 -0.28 15.33
CA ARG A 73 1.61 0.53 16.05
C ARG A 73 1.68 1.95 15.50
N PRO A 74 0.60 2.73 15.61
CA PRO A 74 0.49 4.04 14.96
C PRO A 74 1.52 5.05 15.48
N GLU A 75 1.99 4.91 16.70
CA GLU A 75 3.02 5.75 17.31
C GLU A 75 4.36 5.71 16.55
N THR A 76 4.67 4.58 15.89
CA THR A 76 5.92 4.40 15.12
C THR A 76 5.94 5.17 13.79
N MET A 77 4.82 5.74 13.40
CA MET A 77 4.64 6.47 12.14
C MET A 77 4.57 7.99 12.32
N ARG A 78 4.59 8.47 13.57
CA ARG A 78 4.54 9.91 13.87
C ARG A 78 5.88 10.59 13.64
N GLY A 79 5.83 11.89 13.31
CA GLY A 79 7.03 12.73 13.21
C GLY A 79 7.86 12.49 11.94
N VAL A 80 7.31 11.87 10.93
CA VAL A 80 7.96 11.62 9.64
C VAL A 80 7.19 12.34 8.54
N SER A 81 7.91 13.03 7.66
CA SER A 81 7.34 13.60 6.44
C SER A 81 7.46 12.60 5.30
N LEU A 82 6.36 12.30 4.61
CA LEU A 82 6.25 11.26 3.61
C LEU A 82 6.08 11.83 2.19
N LYS A 83 6.83 11.27 1.25
CA LYS A 83 6.65 11.51 -0.19
C LYS A 83 5.61 10.60 -0.81
N PHE A 84 5.53 9.36 -0.33
CA PHE A 84 4.60 8.37 -0.84
C PHE A 84 4.23 7.37 0.26
N LEU A 85 3.03 6.85 0.18
CA LEU A 85 2.47 5.93 1.15
C LEU A 85 1.63 4.90 0.43
N VAL A 86 1.83 3.62 0.76
CA VAL A 86 0.90 2.54 0.42
C VAL A 86 0.22 2.05 1.69
N LEU A 87 -1.11 2.01 1.70
CA LEU A 87 -1.91 1.33 2.72
C LEU A 87 -2.50 0.05 2.09
N ASP A 88 -1.99 -1.09 2.51
CA ASP A 88 -2.43 -2.40 2.01
C ASP A 88 -3.45 -3.02 2.96
N GLU A 89 -4.47 -3.66 2.41
CA GLU A 89 -5.65 -4.16 3.12
C GLU A 89 -6.28 -3.06 4.00
N TYR A 90 -6.48 -1.87 3.40
CA TYR A 90 -6.96 -0.68 4.11
C TYR A 90 -8.33 -0.88 4.78
N ALA A 91 -9.16 -1.76 4.24
CA ALA A 91 -10.45 -2.14 4.84
C ALA A 91 -10.31 -2.69 6.27
N ASP A 92 -9.17 -3.30 6.60
CA ASP A 92 -8.89 -3.90 7.93
C ASP A 92 -8.23 -2.92 8.91
N MET A 93 -7.93 -1.70 8.48
CA MET A 93 -7.31 -0.68 9.32
C MET A 93 -8.36 0.23 9.95
N LYS A 94 -8.02 0.83 11.11
CA LYS A 94 -8.80 1.94 11.65
C LYS A 94 -8.58 3.19 10.80
N PRO A 95 -9.63 3.90 10.37
CA PRO A 95 -9.49 5.09 9.52
C PRO A 95 -8.66 6.20 10.16
N ASP A 96 -8.67 6.32 11.49
CA ASP A 96 -7.89 7.29 12.26
C ASP A 96 -6.38 7.23 11.99
N VAL A 97 -5.84 6.06 11.64
CA VAL A 97 -4.42 5.91 11.30
C VAL A 97 -4.06 6.76 10.09
N PHE A 98 -4.91 6.74 9.08
CA PHE A 98 -4.69 7.60 7.92
C PHE A 98 -5.01 9.06 8.23
N GLU A 99 -6.20 9.35 8.73
CA GLU A 99 -6.71 10.72 8.89
C GLU A 99 -5.88 11.55 9.88
N GLN A 100 -5.47 10.98 11.00
CA GLN A 100 -4.82 11.70 12.09
C GLN A 100 -3.30 11.64 12.06
N ILE A 101 -2.70 10.63 11.39
CA ILE A 101 -1.26 10.39 11.45
C ILE A 101 -0.61 10.50 10.07
N LEU A 102 -1.10 9.73 9.10
CA LEU A 102 -0.42 9.59 7.81
C LEU A 102 -0.75 10.73 6.85
N ARG A 103 -1.99 11.22 6.86
CA ARG A 103 -2.39 12.36 6.03
C ARG A 103 -1.61 13.64 6.35
N PRO A 104 -1.42 14.04 7.62
CA PRO A 104 -0.53 15.15 7.96
C PRO A 104 0.93 14.91 7.52
N ALA A 105 1.44 13.69 7.65
CA ALA A 105 2.80 13.34 7.23
C ALA A 105 3.02 13.51 5.71
N LEU A 106 1.98 13.30 4.89
CA LEU A 106 2.01 13.53 3.44
C LEU A 106 1.93 15.02 3.09
N ALA A 107 1.20 15.82 3.89
CA ALA A 107 0.94 17.22 3.58
C ALA A 107 2.22 18.05 3.46
N ASP A 108 3.20 17.83 4.35
CA ASP A 108 4.47 18.56 4.36
C ASP A 108 5.26 18.45 3.06
N GLN A 109 5.18 17.30 2.42
CA GLN A 109 5.93 16.99 1.20
C GLN A 109 5.06 17.03 -0.06
N LYS A 110 3.79 17.40 0.04
CA LYS A 110 2.78 17.22 -1.02
C LYS A 110 2.81 15.81 -1.58
N GLY A 111 2.92 14.85 -0.66
CA GLY A 111 3.04 13.43 -0.98
C GLY A 111 1.71 12.83 -1.43
N CYS A 112 1.79 11.62 -1.99
CA CYS A 112 0.64 10.87 -2.47
C CYS A 112 0.44 9.58 -1.67
N ALA A 113 -0.82 9.13 -1.59
CA ALA A 113 -1.19 7.86 -0.98
C ALA A 113 -1.82 6.92 -2.01
N MET A 114 -1.51 5.63 -1.89
CA MET A 114 -2.13 4.54 -2.63
C MET A 114 -2.80 3.60 -1.65
N PHE A 115 -4.11 3.44 -1.79
CA PHE A 115 -4.91 2.51 -0.99
C PHE A 115 -5.19 1.27 -1.82
N ILE A 116 -4.87 0.11 -1.29
CA ILE A 116 -5.13 -1.17 -1.93
C ILE A 116 -5.79 -2.14 -0.95
N GLY A 117 -6.53 -3.08 -1.47
CA GLY A 117 -7.22 -4.07 -0.65
C GLY A 117 -8.33 -4.76 -1.42
N THR A 118 -9.03 -5.63 -0.69
CA THR A 118 -10.23 -6.30 -1.16
C THR A 118 -11.44 -5.61 -0.53
N PRO A 119 -12.51 -5.37 -1.29
CA PRO A 119 -13.74 -4.80 -0.73
C PRO A 119 -14.30 -5.67 0.42
N MET A 120 -14.66 -5.02 1.53
CA MET A 120 -15.23 -5.67 2.71
C MET A 120 -16.47 -4.91 3.15
N GLY A 121 -17.59 -5.10 2.44
CA GLY A 121 -18.82 -4.38 2.70
C GLY A 121 -18.71 -2.86 2.49
N ARG A 122 -19.66 -2.12 3.06
CA ARG A 122 -19.72 -0.65 2.99
C ARG A 122 -19.01 -0.04 4.20
N ASN A 123 -17.68 -0.02 4.17
CA ASN A 123 -16.83 0.55 5.20
C ASN A 123 -16.11 1.82 4.71
N HIS A 124 -15.18 2.36 5.50
CA HIS A 124 -14.39 3.54 5.16
C HIS A 124 -13.60 3.40 3.83
N PHE A 125 -13.17 2.18 3.45
CA PHE A 125 -12.50 1.95 2.17
C PHE A 125 -13.49 2.05 1.01
N TYR A 126 -14.73 1.54 1.20
CA TYR A 126 -15.79 1.71 0.22
C TYR A 126 -16.16 3.20 0.04
N GLU A 127 -16.28 3.96 1.12
CA GLU A 127 -16.60 5.40 1.05
C GLU A 127 -15.50 6.17 0.32
N LEU A 128 -14.23 5.85 0.59
CA LEU A 128 -13.09 6.44 -0.12
C LEU A 128 -13.13 6.11 -1.63
N TYR A 129 -13.43 4.86 -1.98
CA TYR A 129 -13.59 4.45 -3.37
C TYR A 129 -14.73 5.22 -4.05
N LYS A 130 -15.88 5.33 -3.42
CA LYS A 130 -17.03 6.08 -3.96
C LYS A 130 -16.71 7.56 -4.13
N TYR A 131 -16.00 8.17 -3.20
CA TYR A 131 -15.55 9.55 -3.34
C TYR A 131 -14.66 9.74 -4.58
N ALA A 132 -13.67 8.85 -4.74
CA ALA A 132 -12.77 8.90 -5.88
C ALA A 132 -13.46 8.58 -7.23
N GLU A 133 -14.56 7.80 -7.23
CA GLU A 133 -15.34 7.44 -8.42
C GLU A 133 -16.22 8.60 -8.92
N LEU A 134 -16.60 9.55 -8.05
CA LEU A 134 -17.41 10.72 -8.44
C LEU A 134 -16.67 11.67 -9.39
N ASP A 135 -15.34 11.55 -9.49
CA ASP A 135 -14.47 12.33 -10.39
C ASP A 135 -14.59 13.86 -10.26
N ASP A 136 -15.15 14.35 -9.16
CA ASP A 136 -15.28 15.77 -8.88
C ASP A 136 -13.97 16.39 -8.35
N ASP A 137 -13.08 15.54 -7.84
CA ASP A 137 -11.77 15.93 -7.30
C ASP A 137 -10.65 15.26 -8.12
N PRO A 138 -9.94 15.99 -8.98
CA PRO A 138 -8.90 15.45 -9.85
C PRO A 138 -7.68 14.91 -9.09
N THR A 139 -7.59 15.15 -7.77
CA THR A 139 -6.52 14.61 -6.93
C THR A 139 -6.77 13.16 -6.52
N TYR A 140 -7.99 12.64 -6.72
CA TYR A 140 -8.36 11.25 -6.44
C TYR A 140 -8.59 10.48 -7.73
N LYS A 141 -8.15 9.22 -7.73
CA LYS A 141 -8.43 8.26 -8.81
C LYS A 141 -8.72 6.88 -8.20
N ALA A 142 -9.71 6.20 -8.75
CA ALA A 142 -10.10 4.85 -8.33
C ALA A 142 -10.02 3.86 -9.48
N TRP A 143 -9.61 2.64 -9.14
CA TRP A 143 -9.59 1.51 -10.07
C TRP A 143 -10.19 0.29 -9.38
N HIS A 144 -10.96 -0.47 -10.12
CA HIS A 144 -11.54 -1.72 -9.65
C HIS A 144 -11.20 -2.83 -10.65
N PHE A 145 -10.66 -3.93 -10.14
CA PHE A 145 -10.34 -5.11 -10.93
C PHE A 145 -10.96 -6.34 -10.28
N THR A 146 -11.52 -7.20 -11.09
CA THR A 146 -12.07 -8.49 -10.68
C THR A 146 -11.10 -9.63 -11.00
N SER A 147 -11.37 -10.84 -10.51
CA SER A 147 -10.60 -12.02 -10.89
C SER A 147 -10.68 -12.32 -12.39
N TYR A 148 -11.77 -11.92 -13.05
CA TYR A 148 -11.92 -12.08 -14.50
C TYR A 148 -11.01 -11.16 -15.33
N ASP A 149 -10.52 -10.07 -14.74
CA ASP A 149 -9.56 -9.16 -15.39
C ASP A 149 -8.12 -9.70 -15.36
N ASN A 150 -7.89 -10.84 -14.69
CA ASN A 150 -6.57 -11.47 -14.63
C ASN A 150 -6.40 -12.48 -15.77
N PRO A 151 -5.58 -12.19 -16.79
CA PRO A 151 -5.41 -13.07 -17.96
C PRO A 151 -4.70 -14.40 -17.63
N LEU A 152 -4.16 -14.54 -16.41
CA LEU A 152 -3.47 -15.77 -15.97
C LEU A 152 -4.42 -16.76 -15.26
N LEU A 153 -5.66 -16.37 -15.00
CA LEU A 153 -6.65 -17.22 -14.36
C LEU A 153 -7.61 -17.77 -15.43
N ASP A 154 -7.87 -19.09 -15.35
CA ASP A 154 -8.89 -19.72 -16.16
C ASP A 154 -10.28 -19.27 -15.68
N PRO A 155 -11.13 -18.70 -16.54
CA PRO A 155 -12.49 -18.30 -16.16
C PRO A 155 -13.32 -19.43 -15.54
N SER A 156 -13.10 -20.69 -15.96
CA SER A 156 -13.79 -21.84 -15.41
C SER A 156 -13.46 -22.09 -13.92
N GLU A 157 -12.21 -21.86 -13.51
CA GLU A 157 -11.80 -21.95 -12.11
C GLU A 157 -12.44 -20.85 -11.25
N ILE A 158 -12.60 -19.65 -11.81
CA ILE A 158 -13.29 -18.53 -11.15
C ILE A 158 -14.76 -18.88 -10.91
N ASP A 159 -15.43 -19.48 -11.91
CA ASP A 159 -16.83 -19.90 -11.80
C ASP A 159 -17.03 -21.03 -10.79
N ILE A 160 -16.09 -21.99 -10.71
CA ILE A 160 -16.11 -23.04 -9.69
C ILE A 160 -15.98 -22.45 -8.29
N ALA A 161 -15.01 -21.56 -8.08
CA ALA A 161 -14.80 -20.89 -6.80
C ALA A 161 -16.03 -20.07 -6.38
N LYS A 162 -16.68 -19.37 -7.31
CA LYS A 162 -17.89 -18.58 -7.07
C LYS A 162 -19.07 -19.46 -6.62
N ARG A 163 -19.26 -20.62 -7.24
CA ARG A 163 -20.31 -21.57 -6.84
C ARG A 163 -20.09 -22.13 -5.43
N SER A 164 -18.85 -22.42 -5.06
CA SER A 164 -18.52 -22.92 -3.71
C SER A 164 -18.73 -21.87 -2.62
N MET A 165 -18.52 -20.58 -2.91
CA MET A 165 -18.73 -19.47 -1.97
C MET A 165 -20.20 -19.04 -1.84
N SER A 166 -21.05 -19.29 -2.84
CA SER A 166 -22.47 -18.94 -2.78
C SER A 166 -23.33 -19.98 -2.04
N SER A 167 -22.71 -21.01 -1.49
CA SER A 167 -23.40 -22.09 -0.74
C SER A 167 -23.35 -21.89 0.79
N TYR A 168 -22.96 -20.68 1.27
CA TYR A 168 -22.98 -20.30 2.68
C TYR A 168 -23.84 -19.09 2.93
#